data_058456ec4e15444de558ffb5cf4109d4
#
_entry.id   058456ec4e15444de558ffb5cf4109d4
#
_cell.length_a   1.000
_cell.length_b   1.000
_cell.length_c   1.000
_cell.angle_alpha   90.00
_cell.angle_beta   90.00
_cell.angle_gamma   90.00
#
_symmetry.space_group_name_H-M   'P 1'
#
loop_
_entity.id
_entity.type
_entity.pdbx_description
1 polymer ?
#
loop_
_entity_poly.entity_id
_entity_poly.type
_entity_poly.pdbx_seq_one_letter_code
_entity_poly.pdbx_strand_id
1 'polypeptide(L)'
;MIKRLIGKLIGQKPAKASNPLRISVEEHDIDIRHISPCATRIISTLNQSGHEAYVVGGAVRDLLMGYTPKDFDVVTDATPEQVRRVFRNSRIIGRRFRLVHVYCGGDLVEVSTFRAPHETSNTQDPKGRVLRDNTFGSINEDAIRRDFTVNALFYDMRTEEVLDFCGGYEDTRQSVLRIIGAPAQRLSLIHI
;
A
#
# COMPACT_ATOMS: atom_id res chain seq x y z
N MET A 1 1.88 30.00 8.27
CA MET A 1 1.92 29.49 6.88
C MET A 1 1.21 28.12 6.72
N ILE A 2 0.24 27.78 7.60
CA ILE A 2 -0.48 26.47 7.64
C ILE A 2 -1.90 26.54 7.03
N LYS A 3 -2.38 27.72 6.61
CA LYS A 3 -3.77 27.93 6.15
C LYS A 3 -4.06 27.60 4.68
N ARG A 4 -3.13 27.01 3.92
CA ARG A 4 -3.31 26.76 2.48
C ARG A 4 -3.48 25.29 2.06
N LEU A 5 -3.59 24.35 3.01
CA LEU A 5 -3.62 22.91 2.75
C LEU A 5 -4.96 22.22 3.06
N ILE A 6 -6.04 22.97 3.26
CA ILE A 6 -7.39 22.38 3.33
C ILE A 6 -8.01 22.50 1.93
N GLY A 7 -7.41 21.79 0.96
CA GLY A 7 -8.05 21.45 -0.29
C GLY A 7 -9.22 20.50 -0.01
N LYS A 8 -10.33 20.69 -0.68
CA LYS A 8 -11.60 19.97 -0.55
C LYS A 8 -11.43 18.48 -0.27
N LEU A 9 -11.86 18.01 0.90
CA LEU A 9 -12.10 16.59 1.17
C LEU A 9 -13.29 16.13 0.31
N ILE A 10 -13.01 15.41 -0.76
CA ILE A 10 -14.03 14.85 -1.67
C ILE A 10 -14.05 13.34 -1.46
N GLY A 11 -15.21 12.78 -1.09
CA GLY A 11 -15.38 11.33 -1.03
C GLY A 11 -15.76 10.76 -2.40
N GLN A 12 -15.11 9.66 -2.81
CA GLN A 12 -15.51 8.89 -3.98
C GLN A 12 -16.19 7.58 -3.57
N LYS A 13 -17.20 7.16 -4.34
CA LYS A 13 -17.72 5.78 -4.24
C LYS A 13 -16.59 4.80 -4.60
N PRO A 14 -16.43 3.68 -3.86
CA PRO A 14 -15.44 2.67 -4.23
C PRO A 14 -15.74 2.18 -5.66
N ALA A 15 -14.76 2.27 -6.53
CA ALA A 15 -14.84 1.71 -7.87
C ALA A 15 -15.00 0.18 -7.77
N LYS A 16 -15.94 -0.39 -8.52
CA LYS A 16 -15.97 -1.85 -8.75
C LYS A 16 -14.64 -2.27 -9.38
N ALA A 17 -14.19 -3.49 -9.05
CA ALA A 17 -12.97 -4.11 -9.56
C ALA A 17 -12.74 -3.74 -11.04
N SER A 18 -11.84 -2.81 -11.28
CA SER A 18 -11.41 -2.38 -12.60
C SER A 18 -9.92 -2.67 -12.75
N ASN A 19 -9.48 -2.90 -13.99
CA ASN A 19 -8.05 -2.91 -14.26
C ASN A 19 -7.45 -1.56 -13.81
N PRO A 20 -6.25 -1.56 -13.21
CA PRO A 20 -5.59 -0.33 -12.80
C PRO A 20 -5.29 0.55 -14.01
N LEU A 21 -5.31 1.86 -13.85
CA LEU A 21 -4.60 2.74 -14.74
C LEU A 21 -3.11 2.42 -14.58
N ARG A 22 -2.43 2.14 -15.69
CA ARG A 22 -0.99 1.90 -15.74
C ARG A 22 -0.33 3.15 -16.26
N ILE A 23 0.56 3.70 -15.49
CA ILE A 23 1.32 4.90 -15.84
C ILE A 23 2.75 4.44 -16.13
N SER A 24 3.21 4.70 -17.33
CA SER A 24 4.53 4.27 -17.81
C SER A 24 5.65 5.15 -17.25
N VAL A 25 6.89 4.68 -17.38
CA VAL A 25 8.08 5.40 -16.91
C VAL A 25 8.20 6.78 -17.55
N GLU A 26 7.76 6.93 -18.83
CA GLU A 26 7.79 8.20 -19.54
C GLU A 26 6.78 9.21 -19.00
N GLU A 27 5.74 8.75 -18.26
CA GLU A 27 4.69 9.61 -17.72
C GLU A 27 4.94 9.99 -16.25
N HIS A 28 5.63 9.15 -15.47
CA HIS A 28 5.78 9.36 -14.02
C HIS A 28 7.18 9.80 -13.57
N ASP A 29 8.21 9.69 -14.42
CA ASP A 29 9.60 10.12 -14.17
C ASP A 29 10.25 9.53 -12.89
N ILE A 30 9.73 8.44 -12.33
CA ILE A 30 10.34 7.78 -11.17
C ILE A 30 11.65 7.13 -11.61
N ASP A 31 12.74 7.52 -10.96
CA ASP A 31 14.04 6.87 -11.14
C ASP A 31 14.15 5.69 -10.15
N ILE A 32 14.23 4.47 -10.68
CA ILE A 32 14.35 3.24 -9.90
C ILE A 32 15.55 3.26 -8.93
N ARG A 33 16.59 4.07 -9.22
CA ARG A 33 17.75 4.24 -8.34
C ARG A 33 17.44 4.93 -7.03
N HIS A 34 16.30 5.61 -6.92
CA HIS A 34 15.81 6.23 -5.68
C HIS A 34 15.05 5.25 -4.78
N ILE A 35 14.78 4.03 -5.27
CA ILE A 35 14.16 2.99 -4.45
C ILE A 35 15.24 2.33 -3.58
N SER A 36 14.91 2.12 -2.29
CA SER A 36 15.82 1.48 -1.34
C SER A 36 16.38 0.16 -1.89
N PRO A 37 17.71 -0.06 -1.84
CA PRO A 37 18.31 -1.35 -2.22
C PRO A 37 17.71 -2.54 -1.44
N CYS A 38 17.30 -2.32 -0.20
CA CYS A 38 16.61 -3.33 0.60
C CYS A 38 15.24 -3.67 0.01
N ALA A 39 14.41 -2.67 -0.31
CA ALA A 39 13.11 -2.88 -0.95
C ALA A 39 13.25 -3.56 -2.32
N THR A 40 14.21 -3.11 -3.14
CA THR A 40 14.54 -3.72 -4.43
C THR A 40 14.88 -5.21 -4.30
N ARG A 41 15.76 -5.56 -3.35
CA ARG A 41 16.13 -6.95 -3.08
C ARG A 41 14.94 -7.79 -2.62
N ILE A 42 14.10 -7.26 -1.75
CA ILE A 42 12.92 -7.97 -1.23
C ILE A 42 11.95 -8.26 -2.37
N ILE A 43 11.60 -7.26 -3.18
CA ILE A 43 10.68 -7.41 -4.31
C ILE A 43 11.22 -8.42 -5.32
N SER A 44 12.49 -8.29 -5.73
CA SER A 44 13.13 -9.23 -6.67
C SER A 44 13.10 -10.66 -6.14
N THR A 45 13.39 -10.87 -4.85
CA THR A 45 13.41 -12.20 -4.24
C THR A 45 11.99 -12.81 -4.16
N LEU A 46 10.96 -12.01 -3.82
CA LEU A 46 9.57 -12.45 -3.82
C LEU A 46 9.11 -12.83 -5.23
N ASN A 47 9.41 -11.99 -6.24
CA ASN A 47 9.07 -12.26 -7.63
C ASN A 47 9.75 -13.55 -8.15
N GLN A 48 11.01 -13.78 -7.82
CA GLN A 48 11.73 -15.02 -8.16
C GLN A 48 11.15 -16.24 -7.45
N SER A 49 10.52 -16.05 -6.30
CA SER A 49 9.83 -17.10 -5.54
C SER A 49 8.40 -17.36 -6.03
N GLY A 50 7.96 -16.70 -7.13
CA GLY A 50 6.65 -16.86 -7.73
C GLY A 50 5.56 -16.01 -7.09
N HIS A 51 5.94 -14.99 -6.32
CA HIS A 51 4.99 -14.06 -5.70
C HIS A 51 4.98 -12.70 -6.38
N GLU A 52 3.81 -12.06 -6.42
CA GLU A 52 3.71 -10.65 -6.79
C GLU A 52 4.20 -9.77 -5.64
N ALA A 53 4.97 -8.72 -5.95
CA ALA A 53 5.43 -7.76 -4.95
C ALA A 53 5.63 -6.37 -5.56
N TYR A 54 5.22 -5.34 -4.80
CA TYR A 54 5.20 -3.94 -5.23
C TYR A 54 5.69 -3.01 -4.13
N VAL A 55 6.33 -1.89 -4.49
CA VAL A 55 6.44 -0.74 -3.58
C VAL A 55 5.06 -0.09 -3.48
N VAL A 56 4.68 0.40 -2.31
CA VAL A 56 3.33 0.93 -2.11
C VAL A 56 3.28 2.15 -1.21
N GLY A 57 2.24 2.94 -1.35
CA GLY A 57 1.89 3.97 -0.36
C GLY A 57 2.70 5.25 -0.46
N GLY A 58 3.10 5.76 0.70
CA GLY A 58 3.80 7.03 0.82
C GLY A 58 5.08 7.13 0.00
N ALA A 59 5.82 6.03 -0.14
CA ALA A 59 7.04 5.99 -0.93
C ALA A 59 6.76 6.27 -2.43
N VAL A 60 5.72 5.66 -3.01
CA VAL A 60 5.35 5.89 -4.42
C VAL A 60 4.91 7.33 -4.62
N ARG A 61 4.06 7.86 -3.73
CA ARG A 61 3.64 9.27 -3.76
C ARG A 61 4.84 10.22 -3.69
N ASP A 62 5.75 10.00 -2.77
CA ASP A 62 6.91 10.88 -2.57
C ASP A 62 7.85 10.85 -3.78
N LEU A 63 8.07 9.68 -4.37
CA LEU A 63 8.84 9.54 -5.62
C LEU A 63 8.17 10.30 -6.77
N LEU A 64 6.84 10.20 -6.94
CA LEU A 64 6.08 10.95 -7.96
C LEU A 64 6.17 12.48 -7.77
N MET A 65 6.35 12.93 -6.53
CA MET A 65 6.54 14.34 -6.20
C MET A 65 8.02 14.79 -6.27
N GLY A 66 8.93 13.91 -6.66
CA GLY A 66 10.37 14.19 -6.73
C GLY A 66 11.07 14.24 -5.37
N TYR A 67 10.45 13.70 -4.33
CA TYR A 67 11.05 13.59 -2.99
C TYR A 67 11.74 12.24 -2.80
N THR A 68 12.76 12.20 -1.94
CA THR A 68 13.37 10.96 -1.49
C THR A 68 12.56 10.39 -0.33
N PRO A 69 11.92 9.22 -0.47
CA PRO A 69 11.20 8.57 0.62
C PRO A 69 12.12 8.23 1.79
N LYS A 70 11.61 8.36 3.01
CA LYS A 70 12.33 7.93 4.22
C LYS A 70 12.19 6.44 4.45
N ASP A 71 10.98 5.93 4.24
CA ASP A 71 10.61 4.53 4.50
C ASP A 71 9.98 3.95 3.24
N PHE A 72 10.23 2.65 3.02
CA PHE A 72 9.66 1.91 1.90
C PHE A 72 8.82 0.75 2.42
N ASP A 73 7.55 0.73 2.04
CA ASP A 73 6.63 -0.37 2.29
C ASP A 73 6.54 -1.26 1.06
N VAL A 74 6.54 -2.56 1.28
CA VAL A 74 6.32 -3.57 0.25
C VAL A 74 5.02 -4.30 0.52
N VAL A 75 4.24 -4.54 -0.53
CA VAL A 75 3.04 -5.35 -0.47
C VAL A 75 3.14 -6.51 -1.44
N THR A 76 2.59 -7.68 -1.07
CA THR A 76 2.72 -8.93 -1.84
C THR A 76 1.46 -9.80 -1.70
N ASP A 77 1.28 -10.76 -2.62
CA ASP A 77 0.32 -11.86 -2.48
C ASP A 77 0.80 -12.96 -1.52
N ALA A 78 2.10 -12.98 -1.18
CA ALA A 78 2.65 -13.94 -0.22
C ALA A 78 2.09 -13.73 1.17
N THR A 79 1.68 -14.82 1.85
CA THR A 79 1.28 -14.77 3.26
C THR A 79 2.48 -14.42 4.16
N PRO A 80 2.27 -13.91 5.40
CA PRO A 80 3.37 -13.61 6.31
C PRO A 80 4.29 -14.81 6.57
N GLU A 81 3.74 -16.02 6.59
CA GLU A 81 4.50 -17.25 6.75
C GLU A 81 5.36 -17.59 5.54
N GLN A 82 4.86 -17.31 4.32
CA GLN A 82 5.63 -17.48 3.09
C GLN A 82 6.78 -16.47 3.03
N VAL A 83 6.50 -15.18 3.31
CA VAL A 83 7.54 -14.14 3.41
C VAL A 83 8.61 -14.55 4.43
N ARG A 84 8.20 -15.04 5.60
CA ARG A 84 9.13 -15.50 6.64
C ARG A 84 10.00 -16.69 6.20
N ARG A 85 9.48 -17.59 5.35
CA ARG A 85 10.27 -18.70 4.77
C ARG A 85 11.30 -18.21 3.76
N VAL A 86 10.93 -17.24 2.94
CA VAL A 86 11.83 -16.63 1.93
C VAL A 86 12.95 -15.84 2.59
N PHE A 87 12.62 -15.07 3.64
CA PHE A 87 13.58 -14.20 4.32
C PHE A 87 13.87 -14.71 5.73
N ARG A 88 15.03 -15.36 5.91
CA ARG A 88 15.47 -15.86 7.23
C ARG A 88 15.65 -14.74 8.25
N ASN A 89 16.18 -13.59 7.81
CA ASN A 89 16.36 -12.40 8.64
C ASN A 89 15.10 -11.54 8.63
N SER A 90 13.99 -12.07 9.14
CA SER A 90 12.73 -11.36 9.22
C SER A 90 11.93 -11.76 10.47
N ARG A 91 10.94 -10.96 10.84
CA ARG A 91 10.07 -11.18 11.99
C ARG A 91 8.63 -10.85 11.65
N ILE A 92 7.69 -11.78 11.95
CA ILE A 92 6.26 -11.50 11.86
C ILE A 92 5.86 -10.64 13.05
N ILE A 93 5.22 -9.49 12.78
CA ILE A 93 4.78 -8.50 13.77
C ILE A 93 3.27 -8.37 13.71
N GLY A 94 2.68 -8.00 14.85
CA GLY A 94 1.25 -7.74 14.98
C GLY A 94 0.42 -9.00 15.25
N ARG A 95 -0.62 -8.84 16.06
CA ARG A 95 -1.60 -9.90 16.38
C ARG A 95 -2.84 -9.77 15.50
N ARG A 96 -3.33 -8.54 15.35
CA ARG A 96 -4.55 -8.23 14.59
C ARG A 96 -4.23 -7.98 13.11
N PHE A 97 -3.18 -7.22 12.86
CA PHE A 97 -2.67 -6.89 11.53
C PHE A 97 -1.27 -7.47 11.42
N ARG A 98 -1.16 -8.61 10.76
CA ARG A 98 0.13 -9.30 10.63
C ARG A 98 0.88 -8.75 9.43
N LEU A 99 2.11 -8.32 9.66
CA LEU A 99 3.07 -7.92 8.64
C LEU A 99 4.44 -8.52 8.98
N VAL A 100 5.38 -8.42 8.07
CA VAL A 100 6.72 -8.97 8.24
C VAL A 100 7.75 -7.84 8.15
N HIS A 101 8.51 -7.66 9.21
CA HIS A 101 9.72 -6.85 9.19
C HIS A 101 10.84 -7.67 8.57
N VAL A 102 11.39 -7.21 7.45
CA VAL A 102 12.55 -7.82 6.78
C VAL A 102 13.76 -6.91 6.98
N TYR A 103 14.85 -7.47 7.48
CA TYR A 103 16.07 -6.73 7.80
C TYR A 103 17.13 -6.95 6.73
N CYS A 104 17.70 -5.85 6.19
CA CYS A 104 18.79 -5.86 5.23
C CYS A 104 19.96 -5.04 5.80
N GLY A 105 20.86 -5.67 6.54
CA GLY A 105 21.94 -4.94 7.22
C GLY A 105 21.37 -4.00 8.30
N GLY A 106 21.51 -2.69 8.12
CA GLY A 106 20.97 -1.67 9.01
C GLY A 106 19.54 -1.21 8.69
N ASP A 107 19.00 -1.61 7.53
CA ASP A 107 17.71 -1.17 7.04
C ASP A 107 16.58 -2.14 7.42
N LEU A 108 15.39 -1.60 7.57
CA LEU A 108 14.15 -2.33 7.82
C LEU A 108 13.14 -1.97 6.74
N VAL A 109 12.50 -3.00 6.16
CA VAL A 109 11.36 -2.83 5.25
C VAL A 109 10.16 -3.60 5.80
N GLU A 110 9.01 -2.94 5.86
CA GLU A 110 7.74 -3.58 6.19
C GLU A 110 7.16 -4.28 4.96
N VAL A 111 6.88 -5.58 5.09
CA VAL A 111 6.25 -6.37 4.03
C VAL A 111 4.89 -6.82 4.51
N SER A 112 3.84 -6.38 3.83
CA SER A 112 2.45 -6.73 4.11
C SER A 112 1.85 -7.60 3.00
N THR A 113 0.89 -8.46 3.34
CA THR A 113 0.11 -9.23 2.37
C THR A 113 -1.09 -8.40 1.91
N PHE A 114 -1.50 -8.53 0.63
CA PHE A 114 -2.74 -7.92 0.14
C PHE A 114 -3.92 -8.29 1.02
N ARG A 115 -4.75 -7.33 1.38
CA ARG A 115 -5.89 -7.53 2.28
C ARG A 115 -7.20 -7.23 1.59
N ALA A 116 -8.21 -8.05 1.86
CA ALA A 116 -9.57 -7.78 1.48
C ALA A 116 -10.23 -6.69 2.36
N PRO A 117 -11.30 -6.02 1.89
CA PRO A 117 -12.10 -5.10 2.69
C PRO A 117 -12.72 -5.78 3.92
N HIS A 118 -12.92 -5.00 5.00
CA HIS A 118 -13.43 -5.48 6.29
C HIS A 118 -14.82 -6.15 6.24
N GLU A 119 -15.63 -5.88 5.24
CA GLU A 119 -17.00 -6.40 5.12
C GLU A 119 -17.06 -7.93 4.90
N THR A 120 -15.93 -8.56 4.56
CA THR A 120 -15.84 -10.00 4.35
C THR A 120 -15.38 -10.81 5.56
N SER A 121 -14.98 -10.15 6.66
CA SER A 121 -14.49 -10.83 7.86
C SER A 121 -15.58 -10.94 8.93
N ASN A 122 -16.24 -12.11 9.02
CA ASN A 122 -17.28 -12.44 10.02
C ASN A 122 -16.73 -12.70 11.44
N THR A 123 -15.56 -12.22 11.82
CA THR A 123 -14.97 -12.48 13.14
C THR A 123 -15.02 -11.23 14.00
N GLN A 124 -16.22 -10.85 14.42
CA GLN A 124 -16.40 -9.83 15.45
C GLN A 124 -16.71 -10.48 16.81
N ASP A 125 -16.22 -9.89 17.91
CA ASP A 125 -16.65 -10.26 19.24
C ASP A 125 -18.07 -9.69 19.51
N PRO A 126 -18.75 -10.12 20.59
CA PRO A 126 -20.07 -9.58 20.96
C PRO A 126 -20.10 -8.06 21.21
N LYS A 127 -18.94 -7.40 21.27
CA LYS A 127 -18.77 -5.96 21.41
C LYS A 127 -18.37 -5.26 20.10
N GLY A 128 -18.48 -5.96 18.96
CA GLY A 128 -18.19 -5.40 17.62
C GLY A 128 -16.70 -5.21 17.32
N ARG A 129 -15.79 -5.75 18.15
CA ARG A 129 -14.35 -5.66 17.88
C ARG A 129 -13.92 -6.75 16.91
N VAL A 130 -13.29 -6.36 15.81
CA VAL A 130 -12.70 -7.29 14.85
C VAL A 130 -11.56 -8.05 15.53
N LEU A 131 -11.70 -9.37 15.71
CA LEU A 131 -10.74 -10.22 16.40
C LEU A 131 -9.57 -10.63 15.50
N ARG A 132 -9.80 -10.78 14.19
CA ARG A 132 -8.78 -11.10 13.20
C ARG A 132 -9.12 -10.37 11.89
N ASP A 133 -8.18 -9.59 11.38
CA ASP A 133 -8.26 -8.91 10.09
C ASP A 133 -7.14 -9.39 9.16
N ASN A 134 -7.02 -10.70 9.05
CA ASN A 134 -6.06 -11.36 8.16
C ASN A 134 -6.78 -12.02 6.98
N THR A 135 -7.84 -11.38 6.47
CA THR A 135 -8.47 -11.80 5.22
C THR A 135 -7.60 -11.28 4.09
N PHE A 136 -6.92 -12.21 3.43
CA PHE A 136 -6.09 -11.89 2.27
C PHE A 136 -6.97 -11.65 1.05
N GLY A 137 -6.54 -10.73 0.19
CA GLY A 137 -7.28 -10.29 -0.98
C GLY A 137 -6.39 -10.13 -2.21
N SER A 138 -6.95 -9.50 -3.22
CA SER A 138 -6.25 -9.07 -4.42
C SER A 138 -5.61 -7.69 -4.22
N ILE A 139 -4.70 -7.30 -5.11
CA ILE A 139 -4.08 -5.97 -5.12
C ILE A 139 -5.15 -4.85 -5.22
N ASN A 140 -6.21 -5.07 -6.01
CA ASN A 140 -7.32 -4.12 -6.14
C ASN A 140 -8.08 -3.94 -4.82
N GLU A 141 -8.35 -5.04 -4.10
CA GLU A 141 -9.01 -4.99 -2.79
C GLU A 141 -8.14 -4.27 -1.76
N ASP A 142 -6.81 -4.49 -1.79
CA ASP A 142 -5.88 -3.77 -0.93
C ASP A 142 -5.86 -2.27 -1.24
N ALA A 143 -5.95 -1.87 -2.51
CA ALA A 143 -6.04 -0.47 -2.90
C ALA A 143 -7.29 0.23 -2.37
N ILE A 144 -8.46 -0.39 -2.56
CA ILE A 144 -9.77 0.19 -2.19
C ILE A 144 -9.92 0.34 -0.66
N ARG A 145 -9.29 -0.52 0.14
CA ARG A 145 -9.39 -0.44 1.60
C ARG A 145 -8.49 0.62 2.23
N ARG A 146 -7.52 1.20 1.49
CA ARG A 146 -6.64 2.27 1.98
C ARG A 146 -7.43 3.53 2.31
N ASP A 147 -6.80 4.45 3.03
CA ASP A 147 -7.42 5.69 3.50
C ASP A 147 -7.51 6.76 2.41
N PHE A 148 -6.38 7.07 1.76
CA PHE A 148 -6.26 8.12 0.76
C PHE A 148 -5.83 7.57 -0.59
N THR A 149 -6.35 8.18 -1.67
CA THR A 149 -6.00 7.82 -3.06
C THR A 149 -4.50 7.92 -3.32
N VAL A 150 -3.86 8.98 -2.83
CA VAL A 150 -2.42 9.22 -2.96
C VAL A 150 -1.54 8.18 -2.25
N ASN A 151 -2.10 7.41 -1.30
CA ASN A 151 -1.44 6.31 -0.61
C ASN A 151 -1.85 4.93 -1.17
N ALA A 152 -2.69 4.89 -2.21
CA ALA A 152 -3.16 3.67 -2.87
C ALA A 152 -2.51 3.47 -4.25
N LEU A 153 -1.28 3.91 -4.38
CA LEU A 153 -0.43 3.77 -5.56
C LEU A 153 0.56 2.64 -5.34
N PHE A 154 0.76 1.82 -6.38
CA PHE A 154 1.68 0.67 -6.36
C PHE A 154 2.69 0.84 -7.49
N TYR A 155 3.96 0.56 -7.23
CA TYR A 155 4.99 0.58 -8.25
C TYR A 155 5.49 -0.84 -8.53
N ASP A 156 5.31 -1.30 -9.76
CA ASP A 156 5.80 -2.58 -10.25
C ASP A 156 7.23 -2.42 -10.80
N MET A 157 8.20 -2.94 -10.07
CA MET A 157 9.61 -2.87 -10.47
C MET A 157 9.96 -3.73 -11.69
N ARG A 158 9.08 -4.64 -12.13
CA ARG A 158 9.31 -5.51 -13.30
C ARG A 158 9.00 -4.78 -14.60
N THR A 159 7.94 -3.97 -14.58
CA THR A 159 7.47 -3.20 -15.75
C THR A 159 7.82 -1.72 -15.63
N GLU A 160 8.32 -1.31 -14.47
CA GLU A 160 8.58 0.11 -14.13
C GLU A 160 7.33 0.98 -14.28
N GLU A 161 6.14 0.43 -13.95
CA GLU A 161 4.86 1.11 -14.05
C GLU A 161 4.30 1.45 -12.66
N VAL A 162 3.61 2.58 -12.57
CA VAL A 162 2.72 2.88 -11.44
C VAL A 162 1.33 2.34 -11.74
N LEU A 163 0.78 1.56 -10.81
CA LEU A 163 -0.58 1.02 -10.89
C LEU A 163 -1.49 1.85 -9.98
N ASP A 164 -2.53 2.45 -10.57
CA ASP A 164 -3.49 3.29 -9.87
C ASP A 164 -4.92 2.73 -10.02
N PHE A 165 -5.52 2.34 -8.91
CA PHE A 165 -6.88 1.81 -8.82
C PHE A 165 -7.91 2.85 -8.37
N CYS A 166 -7.46 4.00 -7.85
CA CYS A 166 -8.31 4.94 -7.11
C CYS A 166 -8.20 6.40 -7.58
N GLY A 167 -7.43 6.68 -8.62
CA GLY A 167 -7.19 8.06 -9.11
C GLY A 167 -6.13 8.82 -8.31
N GLY A 168 -5.25 8.11 -7.60
CA GLY A 168 -4.21 8.69 -6.76
C GLY A 168 -3.09 9.39 -7.52
N TYR A 169 -2.81 8.96 -8.75
CA TYR A 169 -1.79 9.58 -9.59
C TYR A 169 -2.15 11.04 -9.92
N GLU A 170 -3.38 11.27 -10.40
CA GLU A 170 -3.84 12.61 -10.71
C GLU A 170 -4.01 13.47 -9.44
N ASP A 171 -4.53 12.89 -8.36
CA ASP A 171 -4.64 13.57 -7.06
C ASP A 171 -3.25 14.00 -6.53
N THR A 172 -2.20 13.20 -6.74
CA THR A 172 -0.82 13.55 -6.38
C THR A 172 -0.32 14.74 -7.20
N ARG A 173 -0.52 14.72 -8.52
CA ARG A 173 -0.11 15.83 -9.41
C ARG A 173 -0.82 17.14 -9.08
N GLN A 174 -2.10 17.07 -8.71
CA GLN A 174 -2.92 18.21 -8.35
C GLN A 174 -2.78 18.63 -6.87
N SER A 175 -1.99 17.92 -6.08
CA SER A 175 -1.87 18.14 -4.62
C SER A 175 -3.23 18.08 -3.91
N VAL A 176 -4.09 17.12 -4.32
CA VAL A 176 -5.41 16.86 -3.74
C VAL A 176 -5.32 15.71 -2.75
N LEU A 177 -5.84 15.89 -1.55
CA LEU A 177 -6.00 14.81 -0.57
C LEU A 177 -7.44 14.29 -0.61
N ARG A 178 -7.62 13.09 -1.19
CA ARG A 178 -8.93 12.46 -1.36
C ARG A 178 -9.04 11.18 -0.55
N ILE A 179 -10.14 11.03 0.22
CA ILE A 179 -10.45 9.81 0.97
C ILE A 179 -11.10 8.78 0.04
N ILE A 180 -10.64 7.54 0.13
CA ILE A 180 -11.27 6.40 -0.57
C ILE A 180 -12.50 5.95 0.21
N GLY A 181 -13.67 5.96 -0.44
CA GLY A 181 -14.95 5.61 0.17
C GLY A 181 -15.66 6.77 0.88
N ALA A 182 -16.57 6.44 1.80
CA ALA A 182 -17.37 7.43 2.50
C ALA A 182 -16.58 8.07 3.67
N PRO A 183 -16.31 9.40 3.65
CA PRO A 183 -15.51 10.07 4.68
C PRO A 183 -16.04 9.86 6.10
N ALA A 184 -17.35 9.91 6.29
CA ALA A 184 -17.98 9.74 7.61
C ALA A 184 -17.68 8.35 8.22
N GLN A 185 -17.66 7.29 7.41
CA GLN A 185 -17.33 5.94 7.87
C GLN A 185 -15.84 5.78 8.18
N ARG A 186 -14.97 6.39 7.35
CA ARG A 186 -13.52 6.30 7.53
C ARG A 186 -13.02 7.13 8.72
N LEU A 187 -13.53 8.34 8.89
CA LEU A 187 -13.15 9.23 9.99
C LEU A 187 -13.68 8.78 11.35
N SER A 188 -14.85 8.10 11.41
CA SER A 188 -15.37 7.53 12.66
C SER A 188 -14.47 6.44 13.26
N LEU A 189 -13.67 5.74 12.45
CA LEU A 189 -12.72 4.73 12.90
C LEU A 189 -11.46 5.33 13.56
N ILE A 190 -11.16 6.59 13.32
CA ILE A 190 -10.00 7.30 13.90
C ILE A 190 -10.29 7.73 15.36
N HIS A 191 -11.55 7.92 15.73
CA HIS A 191 -11.96 8.37 17.07
C HIS A 191 -12.18 7.26 18.10
N ILE A 192 -11.95 6.00 17.70
CA ILE A 192 -12.04 4.83 18.59
C ILE A 192 -10.65 4.35 19.00
#